data_152f65ea3353cfc41fb6fc3fb7aeebdf
#
_entry.id   152f65ea3353cfc41fb6fc3fb7aeebdf
#
_cell.length_a   1.000
_cell.length_b   1.000
_cell.length_c   1.000
_cell.angle_alpha   90.00
_cell.angle_beta   90.00
_cell.angle_gamma   90.00
#
_symmetry.space_group_name_H-M   'P 1'
#
loop_
_entity.id
_entity.type
_entity.pdbx_description
1 polymer ?
#
loop_
_entity_poly.entity_id
_entity_poly.type
_entity_poly.pdbx_seq_one_letter_code
_entity_poly.pdbx_strand_id
1 'polypeptide(L)'
;IMLSQKVFTAAASSVLCLSAGAAAAAPADDLVCKDAAAQGKIVAAASFNAMAEFTRAVGGDYVCVETLIPGGTEPHDFTPTVRTVEALKKADLLILNGFGMEPWAEKTAAAAANDHLTIVTASAGASPVKLTDPEEVKEHGANDPHLWLSLSGASLEAKNIAAALAKRDPKHAQTYQQNAERFAADLDVLKKQFIKETADAKRRAFVTGHAAFGY
;
A
#
# COMPACT_ATOMS: atom_id res chain seq x y z
N ILE A 1 71.41 -15.82 -7.27
CA ILE A 1 70.03 -16.24 -7.58
C ILE A 1 69.16 -15.67 -6.47
N MET A 2 68.50 -14.55 -6.78
CA MET A 2 67.58 -13.85 -5.84
C MET A 2 66.14 -14.19 -6.24
N LEU A 3 65.39 -14.86 -5.34
CA LEU A 3 63.96 -15.08 -5.48
C LEU A 3 63.22 -13.82 -5.00
N SER A 4 62.46 -13.17 -5.90
CA SER A 4 61.54 -12.09 -5.62
C SER A 4 60.21 -12.66 -5.03
N GLN A 5 59.91 -12.31 -3.79
CA GLN A 5 58.60 -12.60 -3.19
C GLN A 5 57.59 -11.52 -3.63
N LYS A 6 56.56 -11.93 -4.38
CA LYS A 6 55.41 -11.09 -4.67
C LYS A 6 54.44 -11.16 -3.48
N VAL A 7 54.26 -10.03 -2.82
CA VAL A 7 53.28 -9.83 -1.78
C VAL A 7 51.87 -9.68 -2.45
N PHE A 8 50.99 -10.64 -2.17
CA PHE A 8 49.56 -10.56 -2.54
C PHE A 8 48.87 -9.74 -1.46
N THR A 9 48.46 -8.54 -1.81
CA THR A 9 47.52 -7.74 -1.01
C THR A 9 46.09 -8.27 -1.23
N ALA A 10 45.54 -8.93 -0.23
CA ALA A 10 44.14 -9.33 -0.21
C ALA A 10 43.27 -8.09 0.05
N ALA A 11 42.46 -7.72 -0.93
CA ALA A 11 41.43 -6.72 -0.75
C ALA A 11 40.27 -7.35 0.07
N ALA A 12 40.11 -6.84 1.30
CA ALA A 12 38.97 -7.20 2.14
C ALA A 12 37.72 -6.52 1.59
N SER A 13 36.85 -7.29 0.94
CA SER A 13 35.50 -6.84 0.59
C SER A 13 34.64 -6.80 1.83
N SER A 14 34.36 -5.61 2.32
CA SER A 14 33.39 -5.38 3.41
C SER A 14 32.00 -5.66 2.89
N VAL A 15 31.44 -6.79 3.21
CA VAL A 15 30.01 -7.08 3.01
C VAL A 15 29.23 -6.27 4.04
N LEU A 16 28.59 -5.21 3.58
CA LEU A 16 27.64 -4.43 4.36
C LEU A 16 26.36 -5.27 4.51
N CYS A 17 26.23 -5.99 5.62
CA CYS A 17 24.95 -6.61 5.98
C CYS A 17 23.95 -5.50 6.32
N LEU A 18 23.07 -5.16 5.39
CA LEU A 18 21.84 -4.47 5.73
C LEU A 18 21.01 -5.44 6.59
N SER A 19 21.01 -5.19 7.89
CA SER A 19 20.04 -5.79 8.79
C SER A 19 18.65 -5.22 8.42
N ALA A 20 17.88 -5.96 7.64
CA ALA A 20 16.44 -5.74 7.56
C ALA A 20 15.89 -5.96 8.97
N GLY A 21 15.62 -4.88 9.68
CA GLY A 21 14.87 -4.94 10.92
C GLY A 21 13.52 -5.54 10.62
N ALA A 22 13.29 -6.77 11.06
CA ALA A 22 11.96 -7.35 11.08
C ALA A 22 11.08 -6.41 11.91
N ALA A 23 10.17 -5.68 11.24
CA ALA A 23 9.11 -5.00 11.93
C ALA A 23 8.30 -6.06 12.66
N ALA A 24 8.41 -6.12 13.97
CA ALA A 24 7.62 -7.00 14.78
C ALA A 24 6.15 -6.68 14.52
N ALA A 25 5.39 -7.66 14.07
CA ALA A 25 3.95 -7.52 13.92
C ALA A 25 3.37 -7.10 15.28
N ALA A 26 2.66 -5.97 15.31
CA ALA A 26 2.00 -5.50 16.52
C ALA A 26 1.03 -6.58 17.02
N PRO A 27 0.89 -6.77 18.35
CA PRO A 27 0.00 -7.77 18.90
C PRO A 27 -1.45 -7.54 18.41
N ALA A 28 -2.10 -8.63 18.04
CA ALA A 28 -3.38 -8.66 17.32
C ALA A 28 -4.59 -8.07 18.08
N ASP A 29 -4.45 -7.69 19.36
CA ASP A 29 -5.57 -7.45 20.25
C ASP A 29 -5.90 -5.98 20.54
N ASP A 30 -5.13 -4.99 20.05
CA ASP A 30 -5.40 -3.59 20.34
C ASP A 30 -5.50 -2.76 19.04
N LEU A 31 -6.59 -1.99 18.91
CA LEU A 31 -6.71 -1.02 17.81
C LEU A 31 -5.64 0.06 17.98
N VAL A 32 -4.81 0.23 16.95
CA VAL A 32 -3.70 1.19 16.96
C VAL A 32 -4.20 2.62 17.15
N CYS A 33 -5.39 2.93 16.62
CA CYS A 33 -5.97 4.26 16.62
C CYS A 33 -6.98 4.55 17.74
N LYS A 34 -6.97 3.79 18.84
CA LYS A 34 -7.97 3.95 19.92
C LYS A 34 -8.08 5.36 20.50
N ASP A 35 -6.98 6.09 20.58
CA ASP A 35 -6.90 7.43 21.15
C ASP A 35 -6.79 8.56 20.09
N ALA A 36 -6.85 8.23 18.81
CA ALA A 36 -6.59 9.18 17.73
C ALA A 36 -7.60 10.33 17.69
N ALA A 37 -8.88 10.03 17.90
CA ALA A 37 -9.93 11.05 17.94
C ALA A 37 -9.70 12.07 19.06
N ALA A 38 -9.24 11.64 20.23
CA ALA A 38 -8.90 12.54 21.33
C ALA A 38 -7.69 13.44 21.01
N GLN A 39 -6.83 13.02 20.08
CA GLN A 39 -5.70 13.79 19.55
C GLN A 39 -6.09 14.67 18.36
N GLY A 40 -7.37 14.70 17.96
CA GLY A 40 -7.85 15.46 16.81
C GLY A 40 -7.38 14.91 15.46
N LYS A 41 -7.00 13.63 15.39
CA LYS A 41 -6.57 12.97 14.14
C LYS A 41 -7.75 12.30 13.46
N ILE A 42 -7.71 12.27 12.13
CA ILE A 42 -8.58 11.40 11.33
C ILE A 42 -8.21 9.94 11.62
N VAL A 43 -9.20 9.10 11.81
CA VAL A 43 -9.03 7.64 11.87
C VAL A 43 -9.34 7.06 10.50
N ALA A 44 -8.34 6.53 9.82
CA ALA A 44 -8.49 5.86 8.52
C ALA A 44 -8.30 4.34 8.72
N ALA A 45 -9.33 3.57 8.39
CA ALA A 45 -9.24 2.13 8.27
C ALA A 45 -8.84 1.78 6.83
N ALA A 46 -7.67 1.21 6.61
CA ALA A 46 -7.18 0.82 5.30
C ALA A 46 -7.29 -0.70 5.13
N SER A 47 -7.75 -1.14 3.96
CA SER A 47 -8.01 -2.56 3.71
C SER A 47 -6.79 -3.43 3.93
N PHE A 48 -5.68 -3.13 3.29
CA PHE A 48 -4.43 -3.88 3.42
C PHE A 48 -3.20 -2.94 3.42
N ASN A 49 -2.01 -3.52 3.54
CA ASN A 49 -0.78 -2.79 3.79
C ASN A 49 -0.46 -1.69 2.77
N ALA A 50 -0.66 -1.90 1.46
CA ALA A 50 -0.38 -0.87 0.46
C ALA A 50 -1.29 0.36 0.67
N MET A 51 -2.60 0.15 0.87
CA MET A 51 -3.53 1.23 1.17
C MET A 51 -3.17 1.93 2.49
N ALA A 52 -2.72 1.18 3.47
CA ALA A 52 -2.28 1.73 4.75
C ALA A 52 -1.02 2.61 4.59
N GLU A 53 -0.01 2.15 3.85
CA GLU A 53 1.22 2.91 3.64
C GLU A 53 0.99 4.18 2.81
N PHE A 54 0.16 4.11 1.76
CA PHE A 54 -0.20 5.30 0.99
C PHE A 54 -0.95 6.31 1.85
N THR A 55 -1.86 5.82 2.69
CA THR A 55 -2.62 6.69 3.61
C THR A 55 -1.70 7.33 4.66
N ARG A 56 -0.72 6.60 5.20
CA ARG A 56 0.30 7.15 6.13
C ARG A 56 1.19 8.18 5.44
N ALA A 57 1.67 7.87 4.24
CA ALA A 57 2.54 8.77 3.48
C ALA A 57 1.85 10.11 3.17
N VAL A 58 0.56 10.06 2.85
CA VAL A 58 -0.25 11.24 2.53
C VAL A 58 -0.74 11.96 3.78
N GLY A 59 -1.24 11.22 4.76
CA GLY A 59 -1.88 11.77 5.96
C GLY A 59 -0.91 12.38 6.97
N GLY A 60 0.32 11.86 7.03
CA GLY A 60 1.33 12.31 7.99
C GLY A 60 0.81 12.25 9.43
N ASP A 61 1.14 13.28 10.21
CA ASP A 61 0.81 13.35 11.63
C ASP A 61 -0.68 13.60 11.94
N TYR A 62 -1.48 13.95 10.93
CA TYR A 62 -2.90 14.28 11.08
C TYR A 62 -3.83 13.08 10.93
N VAL A 63 -3.29 11.92 10.55
CA VAL A 63 -4.06 10.70 10.29
C VAL A 63 -3.50 9.54 11.08
N CYS A 64 -4.35 8.82 11.78
CA CYS A 64 -4.02 7.52 12.34
C CYS A 64 -4.59 6.43 11.43
N VAL A 65 -3.76 5.44 11.08
CA VAL A 65 -4.14 4.39 10.13
C VAL A 65 -4.20 3.04 10.81
N GLU A 66 -5.40 2.46 10.83
CA GLU A 66 -5.67 1.08 11.21
C GLU A 66 -5.62 0.19 9.96
N THR A 67 -4.78 -0.83 9.94
CA THR A 67 -4.74 -1.80 8.83
C THR A 67 -5.67 -2.96 9.16
N LEU A 68 -6.69 -3.21 8.31
CA LEU A 68 -7.72 -4.21 8.58
C LEU A 68 -7.26 -5.63 8.31
N ILE A 69 -6.53 -5.86 7.22
CA ILE A 69 -5.97 -7.16 6.86
C ILE A 69 -4.59 -7.28 7.49
N PRO A 70 -4.37 -8.24 8.41
CA PRO A 70 -3.08 -8.43 9.06
C PRO A 70 -1.96 -8.73 8.07
N GLY A 71 -0.73 -8.28 8.38
CA GLY A 71 0.44 -8.63 7.58
C GLY A 71 0.63 -10.15 7.45
N GLY A 72 0.96 -10.60 6.25
CA GLY A 72 1.11 -12.03 5.93
C GLY A 72 -0.21 -12.76 5.61
N THR A 73 -1.35 -12.08 5.67
CA THR A 73 -2.63 -12.60 5.18
C THR A 73 -2.78 -12.26 3.70
N GLU A 74 -3.26 -13.23 2.90
CA GLU A 74 -3.59 -12.99 1.49
C GLU A 74 -4.85 -12.11 1.41
N PRO A 75 -4.78 -10.92 0.77
CA PRO A 75 -5.92 -10.00 0.75
C PRO A 75 -7.15 -10.53 0.03
N HIS A 76 -6.97 -11.38 -0.98
CA HIS A 76 -8.08 -11.96 -1.75
C HIS A 76 -8.92 -12.94 -0.92
N ASP A 77 -8.29 -13.64 0.04
CA ASP A 77 -8.93 -14.63 0.90
C ASP A 77 -9.46 -14.05 2.22
N PHE A 78 -9.34 -12.73 2.39
CA PHE A 78 -9.66 -12.12 3.67
C PHE A 78 -11.15 -12.21 4.00
N THR A 79 -11.44 -12.72 5.18
CA THR A 79 -12.77 -12.71 5.78
C THR A 79 -12.81 -11.74 6.96
N PRO A 80 -13.71 -10.74 6.96
CA PRO A 80 -13.86 -9.79 8.06
C PRO A 80 -14.20 -10.48 9.39
N THR A 81 -13.62 -9.98 10.44
CA THR A 81 -13.82 -10.45 11.81
C THR A 81 -14.59 -9.41 12.64
N VAL A 82 -14.92 -9.74 13.88
CA VAL A 82 -15.48 -8.78 14.85
C VAL A 82 -14.56 -7.57 15.00
N ARG A 83 -13.24 -7.77 15.02
CA ARG A 83 -12.26 -6.69 15.08
C ARG A 83 -12.37 -5.75 13.88
N THR A 84 -12.60 -6.27 12.68
CA THR A 84 -12.81 -5.45 11.48
C THR A 84 -14.01 -4.52 11.65
N VAL A 85 -15.12 -5.04 12.14
CA VAL A 85 -16.33 -4.25 12.42
C VAL A 85 -16.08 -3.19 13.50
N GLU A 86 -15.38 -3.54 14.58
CA GLU A 86 -15.04 -2.59 15.65
C GLU A 86 -14.09 -1.47 15.19
N ALA A 87 -13.16 -1.78 14.29
CA ALA A 87 -12.32 -0.76 13.66
C ALA A 87 -13.15 0.23 12.81
N LEU A 88 -14.09 -0.29 12.00
CA LEU A 88 -14.95 0.54 11.16
C LEU A 88 -15.94 1.38 11.97
N LYS A 89 -16.39 0.94 13.13
CA LYS A 89 -17.22 1.75 14.04
C LYS A 89 -16.55 3.05 14.47
N LYS A 90 -15.22 3.07 14.51
CA LYS A 90 -14.42 4.21 14.99
C LYS A 90 -13.75 4.98 13.87
N ALA A 91 -13.82 4.49 12.64
CA ALA A 91 -13.14 5.10 11.51
C ALA A 91 -13.96 6.25 10.91
N ASP A 92 -13.25 7.28 10.47
CA ASP A 92 -13.79 8.36 9.64
C ASP A 92 -13.79 7.97 8.16
N LEU A 93 -12.75 7.24 7.72
CA LEU A 93 -12.57 6.79 6.35
C LEU A 93 -12.30 5.29 6.30
N LEU A 94 -12.89 4.60 5.32
CA LEU A 94 -12.51 3.26 4.90
C LEU A 94 -11.81 3.37 3.55
N ILE A 95 -10.51 3.09 3.51
CA ILE A 95 -9.70 3.17 2.30
C ILE A 95 -9.60 1.80 1.66
N LEU A 96 -10.12 1.68 0.46
CA LEU A 96 -10.16 0.46 -0.36
C LEU A 96 -9.32 0.67 -1.62
N ASN A 97 -8.69 -0.39 -2.11
CA ASN A 97 -8.10 -0.42 -3.44
C ASN A 97 -9.18 -0.26 -4.53
N GLY A 98 -10.19 -1.11 -4.48
CA GLY A 98 -11.21 -1.20 -5.53
C GLY A 98 -10.92 -2.32 -6.53
N PHE A 99 -11.56 -2.26 -7.70
CA PHE A 99 -11.49 -3.26 -8.77
C PHE A 99 -11.86 -4.69 -8.33
N GLY A 100 -12.65 -4.82 -7.25
CA GLY A 100 -13.10 -6.12 -6.73
C GLY A 100 -12.18 -6.72 -5.66
N MET A 101 -11.10 -6.04 -5.25
CA MET A 101 -10.19 -6.52 -4.22
C MET A 101 -10.88 -6.76 -2.88
N GLU A 102 -11.86 -5.94 -2.53
CA GLU A 102 -12.54 -5.99 -1.24
C GLU A 102 -14.05 -6.28 -1.38
N PRO A 103 -14.45 -7.48 -1.80
CA PRO A 103 -15.87 -7.81 -1.99
C PRO A 103 -16.67 -7.78 -0.69
N TRP A 104 -15.99 -7.83 0.44
CA TRP A 104 -16.54 -7.81 1.78
C TRP A 104 -16.89 -6.39 2.30
N ALA A 105 -16.35 -5.34 1.69
CA ALA A 105 -16.28 -4.02 2.27
C ALA A 105 -17.65 -3.38 2.57
N GLU A 106 -18.55 -3.37 1.60
CA GLU A 106 -19.88 -2.75 1.77
C GLU A 106 -20.70 -3.42 2.88
N LYS A 107 -20.72 -4.75 2.90
CA LYS A 107 -21.44 -5.51 3.92
C LYS A 107 -20.87 -5.27 5.32
N THR A 108 -19.54 -5.19 5.43
CA THR A 108 -18.86 -4.98 6.72
C THR A 108 -19.04 -3.54 7.20
N ALA A 109 -19.00 -2.56 6.30
CA ALA A 109 -19.28 -1.17 6.63
C ALA A 109 -20.73 -0.99 7.11
N ALA A 110 -21.69 -1.63 6.45
CA ALA A 110 -23.08 -1.62 6.92
C ALA A 110 -23.23 -2.26 8.30
N ALA A 111 -22.54 -3.36 8.59
CA ALA A 111 -22.56 -4.01 9.91
C ALA A 111 -21.90 -3.15 11.02
N ALA A 112 -20.99 -2.25 10.67
CA ALA A 112 -20.41 -1.31 11.62
C ALA A 112 -21.39 -0.23 12.08
N ALA A 113 -22.46 0.04 11.33
CA ALA A 113 -23.49 1.03 11.63
C ALA A 113 -22.88 2.40 12.02
N ASN A 114 -21.89 2.84 11.27
CA ASN A 114 -21.20 4.12 11.47
C ASN A 114 -21.63 5.12 10.39
N ASP A 115 -22.55 6.00 10.73
CA ASP A 115 -23.12 6.98 9.80
C ASP A 115 -22.11 8.05 9.35
N HIS A 116 -20.96 8.14 10.01
CA HIS A 116 -19.88 9.08 9.67
C HIS A 116 -18.81 8.46 8.76
N LEU A 117 -18.83 7.15 8.58
CA LEU A 117 -17.85 6.44 7.77
C LEU A 117 -17.98 6.82 6.29
N THR A 118 -16.90 7.29 5.72
CA THR A 118 -16.82 7.53 4.27
C THR A 118 -15.97 6.45 3.61
N ILE A 119 -16.53 5.75 2.63
CA ILE A 119 -15.81 4.74 1.84
C ILE A 119 -15.08 5.48 0.71
N VAL A 120 -13.78 5.18 0.57
CA VAL A 120 -12.88 5.77 -0.42
C VAL A 120 -12.30 4.65 -1.27
N THR A 121 -12.58 4.66 -2.57
CA THR A 121 -11.96 3.75 -3.54
C THR A 121 -10.73 4.43 -4.13
N ALA A 122 -9.54 3.97 -3.76
CA ALA A 122 -8.28 4.60 -4.13
C ALA A 122 -8.02 4.53 -5.65
N SER A 123 -8.43 3.46 -6.33
CA SER A 123 -8.32 3.30 -7.79
C SER A 123 -9.34 4.11 -8.61
N ALA A 124 -10.16 4.96 -7.97
CA ALA A 124 -11.18 5.73 -8.68
C ALA A 124 -10.58 6.54 -9.84
N GLY A 125 -11.21 6.47 -11.02
CA GLY A 125 -10.74 7.15 -12.23
C GLY A 125 -9.65 6.40 -13.01
N ALA A 126 -9.12 5.28 -12.50
CA ALA A 126 -8.23 4.43 -13.28
C ALA A 126 -9.02 3.54 -14.24
N SER A 127 -8.38 3.18 -15.35
CA SER A 127 -8.90 2.16 -16.28
C SER A 127 -8.30 0.81 -15.91
N PRO A 128 -9.11 -0.17 -15.49
CA PRO A 128 -8.57 -1.47 -15.11
C PRO A 128 -8.07 -2.26 -16.31
N VAL A 129 -6.97 -2.98 -16.14
CA VAL A 129 -6.54 -4.03 -17.06
C VAL A 129 -7.57 -5.17 -16.98
N LYS A 130 -7.97 -5.69 -18.15
CA LYS A 130 -8.91 -6.82 -18.22
C LYS A 130 -8.15 -8.14 -18.11
N LEU A 131 -8.62 -8.99 -17.20
CA LEU A 131 -8.16 -10.36 -17.12
C LEU A 131 -8.82 -11.18 -18.24
N THR A 132 -8.05 -12.03 -18.88
CA THR A 132 -8.50 -12.89 -20.00
C THR A 132 -8.32 -14.38 -19.72
N ASP A 133 -7.47 -14.72 -18.76
CA ASP A 133 -7.32 -16.10 -18.31
C ASP A 133 -8.54 -16.52 -17.48
N PRO A 134 -9.21 -17.66 -17.80
CA PRO A 134 -10.42 -18.07 -17.11
C PRO A 134 -10.25 -18.34 -15.61
N GLU A 135 -9.10 -18.84 -15.19
CA GLU A 135 -8.84 -19.11 -13.75
C GLU A 135 -8.64 -17.78 -13.00
N GLU A 136 -7.88 -16.84 -13.58
CA GLU A 136 -7.71 -15.49 -13.00
C GLU A 136 -9.05 -14.73 -12.94
N VAL A 137 -9.87 -14.83 -13.98
CA VAL A 137 -11.21 -14.21 -13.99
C VAL A 137 -12.12 -14.82 -12.91
N LYS A 138 -12.00 -16.12 -12.67
CA LYS A 138 -12.77 -16.81 -11.63
C LYS A 138 -12.34 -16.37 -10.22
N GLU A 139 -11.04 -16.13 -10.01
CA GLU A 139 -10.46 -15.77 -8.72
C GLU A 139 -10.64 -14.27 -8.42
N HIS A 140 -10.33 -13.40 -9.38
CA HIS A 140 -10.26 -11.96 -9.19
C HIS A 140 -11.38 -11.16 -9.85
N GLY A 141 -12.24 -11.81 -10.63
CA GLY A 141 -13.23 -11.12 -11.47
C GLY A 141 -12.64 -10.67 -12.82
N ALA A 142 -13.38 -9.81 -13.53
CA ALA A 142 -13.01 -9.41 -14.88
C ALA A 142 -11.86 -8.38 -14.96
N ASN A 143 -11.45 -7.81 -13.84
CA ASN A 143 -10.45 -6.74 -13.79
C ASN A 143 -9.27 -7.16 -12.92
N ASP A 144 -8.06 -6.86 -13.38
CA ASP A 144 -6.86 -6.97 -12.56
C ASP A 144 -6.93 -5.93 -11.42
N PRO A 145 -6.96 -6.35 -10.15
CA PRO A 145 -7.06 -5.42 -9.04
C PRO A 145 -5.73 -4.78 -8.62
N HIS A 146 -4.58 -5.25 -9.15
CA HIS A 146 -3.24 -4.96 -8.64
C HIS A 146 -2.66 -3.61 -9.09
N LEU A 147 -3.51 -2.57 -9.17
CA LEU A 147 -3.11 -1.23 -9.62
C LEU A 147 -1.96 -0.64 -8.79
N TRP A 148 -1.93 -0.88 -7.48
CA TRP A 148 -0.91 -0.34 -6.56
C TRP A 148 0.52 -0.81 -6.85
N LEU A 149 0.70 -1.90 -7.62
CA LEU A 149 2.01 -2.40 -8.04
C LEU A 149 2.60 -1.59 -9.20
N SER A 150 1.78 -0.81 -9.89
CA SER A 150 2.21 0.14 -10.89
C SER A 150 2.56 1.48 -10.22
N LEU A 151 3.73 2.04 -10.52
CA LEU A 151 4.16 3.31 -9.95
C LEU A 151 3.21 4.48 -10.31
N SER A 152 2.62 4.45 -11.51
CA SER A 152 1.59 5.41 -11.93
C SER A 152 0.26 5.18 -11.21
N GLY A 153 -0.12 3.91 -11.00
CA GLY A 153 -1.29 3.52 -10.23
C GLY A 153 -1.18 3.97 -8.79
N ALA A 154 -0.09 3.63 -8.12
CA ALA A 154 0.17 4.06 -6.74
C ALA A 154 0.13 5.60 -6.57
N SER A 155 0.65 6.35 -7.57
CA SER A 155 0.57 7.81 -7.58
C SER A 155 -0.87 8.30 -7.69
N LEU A 156 -1.71 7.68 -8.52
CA LEU A 156 -3.14 8.01 -8.62
C LEU A 156 -3.86 7.71 -7.31
N GLU A 157 -3.64 6.53 -6.75
CA GLU A 157 -4.27 6.11 -5.49
C GLU A 157 -3.91 7.04 -4.34
N ALA A 158 -2.65 7.43 -4.20
CA ALA A 158 -2.22 8.41 -3.21
C ALA A 158 -2.92 9.77 -3.38
N LYS A 159 -3.10 10.24 -4.62
CA LYS A 159 -3.83 11.49 -4.90
C LYS A 159 -5.31 11.40 -4.54
N ASN A 160 -5.96 10.27 -4.81
CA ASN A 160 -7.36 10.04 -4.44
C ASN A 160 -7.54 9.98 -2.92
N ILE A 161 -6.61 9.34 -2.21
CA ILE A 161 -6.56 9.34 -0.74
C ILE A 161 -6.39 10.77 -0.21
N ALA A 162 -5.47 11.56 -0.78
CA ALA A 162 -5.27 12.96 -0.40
C ALA A 162 -6.54 13.79 -0.56
N ALA A 163 -7.25 13.62 -1.67
CA ALA A 163 -8.50 14.33 -1.93
C ALA A 163 -9.59 13.97 -0.90
N ALA A 164 -9.67 12.69 -0.50
CA ALA A 164 -10.60 12.23 0.53
C ALA A 164 -10.25 12.80 1.91
N LEU A 165 -8.97 12.79 2.29
CA LEU A 165 -8.48 13.38 3.53
C LEU A 165 -8.73 14.88 3.56
N ALA A 166 -8.46 15.60 2.46
CA ALA A 166 -8.72 17.04 2.34
C ALA A 166 -10.21 17.40 2.49
N LYS A 167 -11.10 16.54 1.97
CA LYS A 167 -12.54 16.71 2.14
C LYS A 167 -12.98 16.51 3.59
N ARG A 168 -12.37 15.55 4.30
CA ARG A 168 -12.69 15.24 5.70
C ARG A 168 -12.11 16.27 6.67
N ASP A 169 -10.93 16.78 6.36
CA ASP A 169 -10.19 17.78 7.14
C ASP A 169 -9.66 18.91 6.24
N PRO A 170 -10.51 19.87 5.90
CA PRO A 170 -10.14 21.00 5.03
C PRO A 170 -9.01 21.86 5.60
N LYS A 171 -8.82 21.87 6.91
CA LYS A 171 -7.78 22.64 7.59
C LYS A 171 -6.37 22.22 7.14
N HIS A 172 -6.17 20.93 6.88
CA HIS A 172 -4.88 20.38 6.48
C HIS A 172 -4.86 19.95 5.01
N ALA A 173 -5.83 20.36 4.19
CA ALA A 173 -5.97 19.96 2.79
C ALA A 173 -4.69 20.18 1.97
N GLN A 174 -4.02 21.33 2.15
CA GLN A 174 -2.78 21.66 1.45
C GLN A 174 -1.64 20.69 1.83
N THR A 175 -1.56 20.30 3.09
CA THR A 175 -0.54 19.33 3.57
C THR A 175 -0.75 17.97 2.90
N TYR A 176 -1.98 17.46 2.85
CA TYR A 176 -2.28 16.19 2.19
C TYR A 176 -1.92 16.21 0.71
N GLN A 177 -2.26 17.30 0.01
CA GLN A 177 -1.91 17.47 -1.39
C GLN A 177 -0.39 17.48 -1.60
N GLN A 178 0.35 18.27 -0.83
CA GLN A 178 1.82 18.34 -0.91
C GLN A 178 2.48 16.99 -0.60
N ASN A 179 1.94 16.24 0.36
CA ASN A 179 2.44 14.91 0.68
C ASN A 179 2.21 13.93 -0.50
N ALA A 180 1.03 13.96 -1.12
CA ALA A 180 0.76 13.13 -2.30
C ALA A 180 1.63 13.52 -3.51
N GLU A 181 1.89 14.80 -3.72
CA GLU A 181 2.79 15.28 -4.76
C GLU A 181 4.22 14.81 -4.52
N ARG A 182 4.70 14.86 -3.27
CA ARG A 182 6.03 14.35 -2.89
C ARG A 182 6.11 12.84 -3.11
N PHE A 183 5.11 12.09 -2.65
CA PHE A 183 5.04 10.64 -2.86
C PHE A 183 5.09 10.30 -4.35
N ALA A 184 4.33 11.01 -5.19
CA ALA A 184 4.36 10.83 -6.65
C ALA A 184 5.74 11.15 -7.25
N ALA A 185 6.41 12.19 -6.78
CA ALA A 185 7.76 12.55 -7.23
C ALA A 185 8.79 11.47 -6.86
N ASP A 186 8.70 10.90 -5.66
CA ASP A 186 9.58 9.80 -5.22
C ASP A 186 9.36 8.54 -6.09
N LEU A 187 8.12 8.23 -6.45
CA LEU A 187 7.80 7.14 -7.39
C LEU A 187 8.36 7.40 -8.79
N ASP A 188 8.33 8.64 -9.27
CA ASP A 188 8.93 9.00 -10.56
C ASP A 188 10.46 8.84 -10.56
N VAL A 189 11.12 9.16 -9.45
CA VAL A 189 12.57 8.90 -9.27
C VAL A 189 12.83 7.40 -9.33
N LEU A 190 12.06 6.59 -8.59
CA LEU A 190 12.18 5.13 -8.59
C LEU A 190 11.96 4.54 -9.99
N LYS A 191 10.96 5.04 -10.72
CA LYS A 191 10.67 4.63 -12.10
C LYS A 191 11.86 4.88 -13.03
N LYS A 192 12.45 6.07 -12.96
CA LYS A 192 13.62 6.44 -13.77
C LYS A 192 14.83 5.56 -13.45
N GLN A 193 15.04 5.29 -12.16
CA GLN A 193 16.10 4.39 -11.70
C GLN A 193 15.89 2.97 -12.22
N PHE A 194 14.70 2.41 -12.07
CA PHE A 194 14.34 1.08 -12.56
C PHE A 194 14.57 0.95 -14.07
N ILE A 195 14.10 1.93 -14.86
CA ILE A 195 14.29 1.95 -16.32
C ILE A 195 15.79 1.97 -16.66
N LYS A 196 16.58 2.78 -15.97
CA LYS A 196 18.03 2.87 -16.18
C LYS A 196 18.74 1.55 -15.86
N GLU A 197 18.41 0.93 -14.72
CA GLU A 197 19.06 -0.31 -14.27
C GLU A 197 18.67 -1.52 -15.14
N THR A 198 17.49 -1.49 -15.74
CA THR A 198 16.98 -2.58 -16.60
C THR A 198 17.20 -2.36 -18.09
N ALA A 199 17.76 -1.20 -18.52
CA ALA A 199 17.92 -0.85 -19.93
C ALA A 199 18.71 -1.89 -20.73
N ASP A 200 19.79 -2.40 -20.15
CA ASP A 200 20.70 -3.36 -20.77
C ASP A 200 20.40 -4.83 -20.38
N ALA A 201 19.24 -5.07 -19.75
CA ALA A 201 18.86 -6.42 -19.36
C ALA A 201 18.72 -7.34 -20.56
N LYS A 202 19.54 -8.41 -20.59
CA LYS A 202 19.53 -9.41 -21.67
C LYS A 202 18.24 -10.25 -21.68
N ARG A 203 17.64 -10.45 -20.51
CA ARG A 203 16.35 -11.12 -20.35
C ARG A 203 15.31 -10.07 -19.95
N ARG A 204 14.21 -10.01 -20.69
CA ARG A 204 13.08 -9.10 -20.45
C ARG A 204 11.82 -9.84 -20.04
N ALA A 205 12.00 -11.04 -19.50
CA ALA A 205 10.92 -11.87 -18.98
C ALA A 205 11.29 -12.36 -17.59
N PHE A 206 10.30 -12.45 -16.72
CA PHE A 206 10.39 -12.99 -15.40
C PHE A 206 9.21 -13.94 -15.15
N VAL A 207 9.33 -14.81 -14.16
CA VAL A 207 8.28 -15.74 -13.76
C VAL A 207 7.77 -15.33 -12.38
N THR A 208 6.47 -15.31 -12.22
CA THR A 208 5.81 -15.01 -10.94
C THR A 208 4.92 -16.17 -10.53
N GLY A 209 4.66 -16.30 -9.23
CA GLY A 209 3.70 -17.26 -8.70
C GLY A 209 2.25 -16.71 -8.64
N HIS A 210 2.04 -15.46 -9.07
CA HIS A 210 0.76 -14.76 -9.02
C HIS A 210 0.66 -13.75 -10.16
N ALA A 211 -0.49 -13.64 -10.82
CA ALA A 211 -0.73 -12.77 -11.98
C ALA A 211 -1.08 -11.33 -11.54
N ALA A 212 -0.09 -10.61 -10.99
CA ALA A 212 -0.31 -9.30 -10.38
C ALA A 212 0.40 -8.12 -11.10
N PHE A 213 0.96 -8.34 -12.29
CA PHE A 213 1.84 -7.37 -12.94
C PHE A 213 1.32 -6.92 -14.31
N GLY A 214 0.00 -6.73 -14.40
CA GLY A 214 -0.68 -6.32 -15.63
C GLY A 214 -0.55 -4.82 -15.96
N TYR A 215 -0.21 -3.97 -14.98
CA TYR A 215 -0.12 -2.51 -15.10
C TYR A 215 1.26 -1.98 -15.44
#